data_6637b256d0c9068650bdea4932b36657
#
_entry.id   6637b256d0c9068650bdea4932b36657
#
_cell.length_a   1.000
_cell.length_b   1.000
_cell.length_c   1.000
_cell.angle_alpha   90.00
_cell.angle_beta   90.00
_cell.angle_gamma   90.00
#
_symmetry.space_group_name_H-M   'P 1'
#
loop_
_entity.id
_entity.type
_entity.pdbx_description
1 polymer ?
#
loop_
_entity_poly.entity_id
_entity_poly.type
_entity_poly.pdbx_seq_one_letter_code
_entity_poly.pdbx_strand_id
1 'polypeptide(L)'
;MIPATSRWLVDLARSDSDSGLESLLRLRLHVLGIRLDCQVSIVGVGRVDFVIGGRLILEADGNENHDGATLRHKDRIRDASASALGYETLRFDYAQIVHDWPAVQESIIGALFRLRARA
;
A
#
# COMPACT_ATOMS: atom_id res chain seq x y z
N MET A 1 4.43 20.67 -6.16
CA MET A 1 4.56 20.39 -7.60
C MET A 1 5.19 19.03 -7.83
N ILE A 2 4.62 18.26 -8.72
CA ILE A 2 5.20 16.96 -9.08
C ILE A 2 6.34 17.18 -10.06
N PRO A 3 7.56 16.69 -9.80
CA PRO A 3 8.65 16.82 -10.76
C PRO A 3 8.31 16.21 -12.11
N ALA A 4 8.87 16.74 -13.17
CA ALA A 4 8.62 16.24 -14.53
C ALA A 4 8.94 14.75 -14.65
N THR A 5 9.97 14.28 -13.94
CA THR A 5 10.36 12.87 -13.93
C THR A 5 9.31 11.96 -13.31
N SER A 6 8.39 12.50 -12.51
CA SER A 6 7.33 11.71 -11.88
C SER A 6 6.03 11.69 -12.68
N ARG A 7 5.90 12.54 -13.68
CA ARG A 7 4.66 12.63 -14.48
C ARG A 7 4.37 11.35 -15.23
N TRP A 8 5.37 10.76 -15.83
CA TRP A 8 5.18 9.52 -16.57
C TRP A 8 4.77 8.36 -15.66
N LEU A 9 5.21 8.37 -14.39
CA LEU A 9 4.75 7.37 -13.41
C LEU A 9 3.28 7.58 -13.05
N VAL A 10 2.84 8.83 -12.95
CA VAL A 10 1.42 9.13 -12.73
C VAL A 10 0.60 8.67 -13.92
N ASP A 11 1.08 8.94 -15.14
CA ASP A 11 0.41 8.49 -16.36
C ASP A 11 0.40 6.97 -16.47
N LEU A 12 1.48 6.32 -16.09
CA LEU A 12 1.55 4.87 -16.06
C LEU A 12 0.57 4.29 -15.04
N ALA A 13 0.47 4.89 -13.87
CA ALA A 13 -0.49 4.48 -12.84
C ALA A 13 -1.93 4.59 -13.34
N ARG A 14 -2.20 5.59 -14.18
CA ARG A 14 -3.50 5.79 -14.80
C ARG A 14 -3.85 4.72 -15.83
N SER A 15 -2.86 4.36 -16.65
CA SER A 15 -3.07 3.47 -17.78
C SER A 15 -3.05 2.00 -17.40
N ASP A 16 -2.30 1.66 -16.37
CA ASP A 16 -2.09 0.27 -15.95
C ASP A 16 -2.30 0.14 -14.45
N SER A 17 -3.48 0.51 -14.06
CA SER A 17 -4.03 0.48 -12.72
C SER A 17 -3.10 -0.02 -11.60
N ASP A 18 -3.04 -1.35 -11.38
CA ASP A 18 -2.39 -1.86 -10.17
C ASP A 18 -0.87 -1.79 -10.20
N SER A 19 -0.23 -2.25 -11.27
CA SER A 19 1.23 -2.30 -11.30
C SER A 19 1.87 -0.91 -11.39
N GLY A 20 1.23 0.00 -12.12
CA GLY A 20 1.68 1.40 -12.19
C GLY A 20 1.54 2.09 -10.84
N LEU A 21 0.43 1.84 -10.15
CA LEU A 21 0.19 2.43 -8.83
C LEU A 21 1.16 1.89 -7.79
N GLU A 22 1.44 0.59 -7.83
CA GLU A 22 2.46 -0.01 -6.96
C GLU A 22 3.83 0.61 -7.21
N SER A 23 4.19 0.83 -8.48
CA SER A 23 5.47 1.44 -8.83
C SER A 23 5.58 2.86 -8.29
N LEU A 24 4.50 3.64 -8.39
CA LEU A 24 4.47 4.99 -7.85
C LEU A 24 4.60 4.99 -6.33
N LEU A 25 3.85 4.14 -5.66
CA LEU A 25 3.92 4.02 -4.19
C LEU A 25 5.35 3.65 -3.76
N ARG A 26 5.96 2.69 -4.43
CA ARG A 26 7.34 2.29 -4.13
C ARG A 26 8.33 3.43 -4.32
N LEU A 27 8.18 4.20 -5.39
CA LEU A 27 9.05 5.35 -5.63
C LEU A 27 8.90 6.40 -4.53
N ARG A 28 7.67 6.71 -4.15
CA ARG A 28 7.42 7.70 -3.10
C ARG A 28 7.99 7.27 -1.76
N LEU A 29 7.90 5.99 -1.43
CA LEU A 29 8.48 5.46 -0.19
C LEU A 29 10.00 5.46 -0.26
N HIS A 30 10.56 5.17 -1.41
CA HIS A 30 12.02 5.23 -1.61
C HIS A 30 12.56 6.64 -1.37
N VAL A 31 11.86 7.65 -1.86
CA VAL A 31 12.25 9.06 -1.65
C VAL A 31 12.26 9.42 -0.16
N LEU A 32 11.36 8.81 0.62
CA LEU A 32 11.31 9.02 2.07
C LEU A 32 12.37 8.20 2.82
N GLY A 33 13.14 7.38 2.13
CA GLY A 33 14.13 6.52 2.76
C GLY A 33 13.52 5.32 3.49
N ILE A 34 12.28 4.98 3.21
CA ILE A 34 11.60 3.85 3.85
C ILE A 34 11.93 2.57 3.10
N ARG A 35 12.48 1.59 3.82
CA ARG A 35 12.74 0.26 3.29
C ARG A 35 11.46 -0.56 3.29
N LEU A 36 11.27 -1.32 2.23
CA LEU A 36 10.11 -2.19 2.11
C LEU A 36 10.47 -3.49 1.40
N ASP A 37 9.72 -4.52 1.71
CA ASP A 37 9.76 -5.78 0.99
C ASP A 37 8.57 -5.82 0.06
N CYS A 38 8.79 -6.23 -1.20
CA CYS A 38 7.75 -6.26 -2.21
C CYS A 38 7.23 -7.68 -2.42
N GLN A 39 5.95 -7.80 -2.69
CA GLN A 39 5.32 -9.06 -3.07
C GLN A 39 5.65 -10.17 -2.07
N VAL A 40 5.28 -9.96 -0.84
CA VAL A 40 5.55 -10.86 0.27
C VAL A 40 4.40 -11.86 0.44
N SER A 41 4.73 -13.14 0.55
CA SER A 41 3.74 -14.17 0.87
C SER A 41 3.73 -14.43 2.37
N ILE A 42 2.58 -14.25 2.99
CA ILE A 42 2.40 -14.44 4.43
C ILE A 42 1.48 -15.63 4.65
N VAL A 43 1.96 -16.61 5.39
CA VAL A 43 1.16 -17.82 5.69
C VAL A 43 -0.10 -17.39 6.46
N GLY A 44 -1.24 -17.83 5.99
CA GLY A 44 -2.53 -17.49 6.59
C GLY A 44 -3.16 -16.20 6.05
N VAL A 45 -2.42 -15.42 5.27
CA VAL A 45 -2.92 -14.16 4.68
C VAL A 45 -2.93 -14.22 3.17
N GLY A 46 -1.83 -14.67 2.58
CA GLY A 46 -1.62 -14.66 1.15
C GLY A 46 -0.55 -13.67 0.74
N ARG A 47 -0.51 -13.35 -0.55
CA ARG A 47 0.47 -12.45 -1.11
C ARG A 47 0.02 -11.00 -0.95
N VAL A 48 0.90 -10.17 -0.41
CA VAL A 48 0.65 -8.75 -0.21
C VAL A 48 1.64 -7.91 -1.02
N ASP A 49 1.26 -6.67 -1.33
CA ASP A 49 2.10 -5.84 -2.19
C ASP A 49 3.40 -5.44 -1.51
N PHE A 50 3.33 -4.94 -0.28
CA PHE A 50 4.50 -4.46 0.45
C PHE A 50 4.39 -4.78 1.93
N VAL A 51 5.53 -5.01 2.56
CA VAL A 51 5.64 -5.09 4.02
C VAL A 51 6.76 -4.14 4.46
N ILE A 52 6.48 -3.31 5.44
CA ILE A 52 7.44 -2.37 6.02
C ILE A 52 7.65 -2.74 7.48
N GLY A 53 8.93 -2.81 7.88
CA GLY A 53 9.28 -3.08 9.26
C GLY A 53 8.81 -4.44 9.77
N GLY A 54 8.49 -5.35 8.87
CA GLY A 54 8.03 -6.69 9.19
C GLY A 54 6.61 -6.79 9.72
N ARG A 55 5.91 -5.66 9.93
CA ARG A 55 4.59 -5.66 10.56
C ARG A 55 3.52 -4.82 9.87
N LEU A 56 3.92 -3.89 9.01
CA LEU A 56 2.97 -3.04 8.30
C LEU A 56 2.82 -3.53 6.87
N ILE A 57 1.61 -3.94 6.53
CA ILE A 57 1.25 -4.33 5.17
C ILE A 57 0.70 -3.10 4.46
N LEU A 58 1.22 -2.81 3.25
CA LEU A 58 0.66 -1.79 2.38
C LEU A 58 0.14 -2.44 1.12
N GLU A 59 -1.06 -2.05 0.72
CA GLU A 59 -1.67 -2.48 -0.51
C GLU A 59 -2.06 -1.28 -1.35
N ALA A 60 -1.70 -1.31 -2.63
CA ALA A 60 -2.13 -0.31 -3.59
C ALA A 60 -3.32 -0.88 -4.37
N ASP A 61 -4.48 -0.29 -4.17
CA ASP A 61 -5.72 -0.74 -4.78
C ASP A 61 -6.17 0.27 -5.83
N GLY A 62 -5.59 0.14 -7.02
CA GLY A 62 -5.84 1.08 -8.11
C GLY A 62 -7.05 0.74 -8.95
N ASN A 63 -7.59 -0.43 -8.77
CA ASN A 63 -8.63 -0.91 -9.65
C ASN A 63 -9.99 -0.84 -9.01
N GLU A 64 -10.87 -0.08 -9.62
CA GLU A 64 -12.28 -0.14 -9.28
C GLU A 64 -12.85 -1.37 -9.94
N ASN A 65 -12.86 -2.44 -9.20
CA ASN A 65 -13.18 -3.66 -9.83
C ASN A 65 -14.65 -3.94 -9.90
N HIS A 66 -14.94 -4.89 -10.77
CA HIS A 66 -16.27 -5.23 -11.17
C HIS A 66 -17.02 -6.08 -10.13
N ASP A 67 -16.28 -6.74 -9.26
CA ASP A 67 -16.84 -7.60 -8.21
C ASP A 67 -16.54 -7.03 -6.82
N GLY A 68 -16.80 -5.74 -6.67
CA GLY A 68 -16.43 -5.00 -5.48
C GLY A 68 -16.86 -5.64 -4.17
N ALA A 69 -18.07 -6.16 -4.11
CA ALA A 69 -18.57 -6.76 -2.87
C ALA A 69 -17.81 -8.04 -2.50
N THR A 70 -17.56 -8.92 -3.46
CA THR A 70 -16.84 -10.17 -3.23
C THR A 70 -15.39 -9.91 -2.86
N LEU A 71 -14.72 -8.99 -3.56
CA LEU A 71 -13.35 -8.65 -3.27
C LEU A 71 -13.19 -7.95 -1.93
N ARG A 72 -14.14 -7.08 -1.58
CA ARG A 72 -14.14 -6.45 -0.25
C ARG A 72 -14.29 -7.48 0.86
N HIS A 73 -15.12 -8.50 0.63
CA HIS A 73 -15.27 -9.56 1.61
C HIS A 73 -13.97 -10.35 1.81
N LYS A 74 -13.32 -10.73 0.71
CA LYS A 74 -12.02 -11.41 0.76
C LYS A 74 -10.96 -10.56 1.47
N ASP A 75 -10.94 -9.26 1.18
CA ASP A 75 -10.01 -8.33 1.81
C ASP A 75 -10.24 -8.25 3.31
N ARG A 76 -11.49 -8.23 3.75
CA ARG A 76 -11.81 -8.23 5.18
C ARG A 76 -11.32 -9.49 5.87
N ILE A 77 -11.48 -10.65 5.24
CA ILE A 77 -10.97 -11.90 5.79
C ILE A 77 -9.45 -11.86 5.87
N ARG A 78 -8.78 -11.40 4.84
CA ARG A 78 -7.33 -11.29 4.82
C ARG A 78 -6.84 -10.32 5.89
N ASP A 79 -7.49 -9.17 6.02
CA ASP A 79 -7.12 -8.16 7.00
C ASP A 79 -7.31 -8.67 8.42
N ALA A 80 -8.38 -9.41 8.68
CA ALA A 80 -8.60 -10.03 9.98
C ALA A 80 -7.52 -11.08 10.29
N SER A 81 -7.16 -11.90 9.31
CA SER A 81 -6.10 -12.89 9.46
C SER A 81 -4.76 -12.24 9.72
N ALA A 82 -4.45 -11.17 8.99
CA ALA A 82 -3.22 -10.41 9.18
C ALA A 82 -3.17 -9.77 10.56
N SER A 83 -4.27 -9.20 11.01
CA SER A 83 -4.37 -8.59 12.33
C SER A 83 -4.14 -9.62 13.44
N ALA A 84 -4.71 -10.81 13.28
CA ALA A 84 -4.52 -11.91 14.24
C ALA A 84 -3.04 -12.31 14.37
N LEU A 85 -2.26 -12.12 13.30
CA LEU A 85 -0.83 -12.42 13.28
C LEU A 85 0.05 -11.25 13.73
N GLY A 86 -0.55 -10.12 14.06
CA GLY A 86 0.17 -8.93 14.53
C GLY A 86 0.52 -7.91 13.46
N TYR A 87 -0.04 -8.05 12.27
CA TYR A 87 0.16 -7.06 11.21
C TYR A 87 -0.90 -5.97 11.27
N GLU A 88 -0.52 -4.77 10.87
CA GLU A 88 -1.46 -3.71 10.53
C GLU A 88 -1.49 -3.59 9.01
N THR A 89 -2.68 -3.39 8.42
CA THR A 89 -2.82 -3.25 6.97
C THR A 89 -3.36 -1.88 6.63
N LEU A 90 -2.69 -1.20 5.70
CA LEU A 90 -3.16 0.06 5.12
C LEU A 90 -3.37 -0.17 3.62
N ARG A 91 -4.53 0.26 3.12
CA ARG A 91 -4.86 0.20 1.70
C ARG A 91 -5.07 1.60 1.18
N PHE A 92 -4.47 1.90 0.05
CA PHE A 92 -4.60 3.20 -0.58
C PHE A 92 -5.01 3.03 -2.03
N ASP A 93 -5.90 3.87 -2.48
CA ASP A 93 -6.34 3.88 -3.87
C ASP A 93 -5.56 4.92 -4.70
N TYR A 94 -5.92 5.01 -5.99
CA TYR A 94 -5.29 5.94 -6.91
C TYR A 94 -5.41 7.39 -6.43
N ALA A 95 -6.61 7.79 -6.02
CA ALA A 95 -6.85 9.17 -5.60
C ALA A 95 -5.97 9.55 -4.41
N GLN A 96 -5.80 8.64 -3.46
CA GLN A 96 -4.97 8.87 -2.30
C GLN A 96 -3.49 8.96 -2.66
N ILE A 97 -2.98 8.00 -3.41
CA ILE A 97 -1.54 7.94 -3.71
C ILE A 97 -1.11 9.07 -4.65
N VAL A 98 -1.93 9.38 -5.63
CA VAL A 98 -1.59 10.38 -6.65
C VAL A 98 -1.96 11.79 -6.19
N HIS A 99 -3.15 11.96 -5.62
CA HIS A 99 -3.70 13.29 -5.36
C HIS A 99 -3.69 13.72 -3.90
N ASP A 100 -3.42 12.81 -2.98
CA ASP A 100 -3.44 13.11 -1.54
C ASP A 100 -2.28 12.44 -0.83
N TRP A 101 -1.12 12.50 -1.44
CA TRP A 101 0.08 11.87 -0.90
C TRP A 101 0.41 12.28 0.54
N PRO A 102 0.28 13.57 0.95
CA PRO A 102 0.57 13.95 2.33
C PRO A 102 -0.22 13.15 3.36
N ALA A 103 -1.49 12.86 3.09
CA ALA A 103 -2.32 12.04 3.99
C ALA A 103 -1.86 10.59 4.03
N VAL A 104 -1.46 10.04 2.87
CA VAL A 104 -0.90 8.69 2.80
C VAL A 104 0.40 8.60 3.59
N GLN A 105 1.29 9.55 3.38
CA GLN A 105 2.56 9.61 4.08
C GLN A 105 2.36 9.67 5.60
N GLU A 106 1.46 10.54 6.04
CA GLU A 106 1.15 10.70 7.45
C GLU A 106 0.60 9.40 8.06
N SER A 107 -0.26 8.70 7.34
CA SER A 107 -0.83 7.42 7.78
C SER A 107 0.26 6.37 7.94
N ILE A 108 1.17 6.28 7.00
CA ILE A 108 2.26 5.31 7.02
C ILE A 108 3.21 5.60 8.18
N ILE A 109 3.62 6.85 8.32
CA ILE A 109 4.55 7.24 9.39
C ILE A 109 3.90 7.01 10.76
N GLY A 110 2.63 7.37 10.90
CA GLY A 110 1.90 7.12 12.14
C GLY A 110 1.80 5.65 12.50
N ALA A 111 1.51 4.80 11.51
CA ALA A 111 1.45 3.36 11.73
C ALA A 111 2.81 2.78 12.13
N LEU A 112 3.87 3.18 11.44
CA LEU A 112 5.22 2.73 11.78
C LEU A 112 5.62 3.14 13.19
N PHE A 113 5.26 4.35 13.58
CA PHE A 113 5.55 4.84 14.92
C PHE A 113 4.83 4.01 15.98
N ARG A 114 3.56 3.69 15.77
CA ARG A 114 2.79 2.87 16.71
C ARG A 114 3.33 1.45 16.80
N LEU A 115 3.66 0.84 15.66
CA LEU A 115 4.18 -0.52 15.63
C LEU A 115 5.56 -0.62 16.27
N ARG A 116 6.39 0.40 16.11
CA ARG A 116 7.70 0.46 16.75
C ARG A 116 7.57 0.55 18.27
N ALA A 117 6.60 1.31 18.76
CA ALA A 117 6.38 1.47 20.19
C ALA A 117 5.89 0.19 20.86
N ARG A 118 5.32 -0.75 20.09
CA ARG A 118 4.84 -2.04 20.60
C ARG A 118 5.89 -3.14 20.55
N ALA A 119 7.02 -2.87 19.91
CA ALA A 119 8.04 -3.89 19.70
C ALA A 119 8.75 -4.29 21.02
#